data_2f1cc2ddf79aa57bcc38954d75847b58
#
_entry.id   2f1cc2ddf79aa57bcc38954d75847b58
#
_cell.length_a   1.000
_cell.length_b   1.000
_cell.length_c   1.000
_cell.angle_alpha   90.00
_cell.angle_beta   90.00
_cell.angle_gamma   90.00
#
_symmetry.space_group_name_H-M   'P 1'
#
loop_
_entity.id
_entity.type
_entity.pdbx_description
1 polymer ?
#
loop_
_entity_poly.entity_id
_entity_poly.type
_entity_poly.pdbx_seq_one_letter_code
_entity_poly.pdbx_strand_id
1 'polypeptide(L)'
;MNNFSDQKDVPVPCQLVTGGAGFIGSAYVLEARRAGIRVINLDKLTYAGNPANLSSLAGDPDHILVRGDIGNEELVAFLLQAHTPDAVVNFAAESHVDRSIVDPDAFVRTNVLGTASLLRVVKDWWRALPAHRAEKFRFLHVSTDEVYGALQPGDPAFTEATPYSPNSPYSASKAASDHMVRAFHETYGLPVLLTNCSNNYGPRQFPEKLIPLMILNALEGKPLPVYGKGANIRDWLHVEDHCAAIARVLE
;
A
#
# COMPACT_ATOMS: atom_id res chain seq x y z
N MET A 1 -3.76 51.56 -10.24
CA MET A 1 -3.92 50.83 -8.98
C MET A 1 -4.21 49.40 -9.34
N ASN A 2 -3.18 48.58 -9.38
CA ASN A 2 -3.31 47.14 -9.72
C ASN A 2 -3.56 46.37 -8.43
N ASN A 3 -4.79 45.93 -8.27
CA ASN A 3 -5.12 44.91 -7.27
C ASN A 3 -4.49 43.56 -7.70
N PHE A 4 -3.32 43.25 -7.19
CA PHE A 4 -2.86 41.86 -7.12
C PHE A 4 -3.71 41.19 -6.04
N SER A 5 -4.70 40.45 -6.49
CA SER A 5 -5.54 39.62 -5.65
C SER A 5 -4.66 38.62 -4.90
N ASP A 6 -4.79 38.57 -3.58
CA ASP A 6 -4.35 37.53 -2.68
C ASP A 6 -4.85 36.18 -3.22
N GLN A 7 -4.09 35.51 -4.09
CA GLN A 7 -4.17 34.08 -4.20
C GLN A 7 -3.57 33.52 -2.89
N LYS A 8 -4.44 33.27 -1.91
CA LYS A 8 -4.07 32.45 -0.75
C LYS A 8 -3.45 31.19 -1.31
N ASP A 9 -2.16 30.98 -1.07
CA ASP A 9 -1.48 29.72 -1.37
C ASP A 9 -2.28 28.59 -0.69
N VAL A 10 -3.09 27.88 -1.47
CA VAL A 10 -3.74 26.68 -0.98
C VAL A 10 -2.61 25.65 -0.79
N PRO A 11 -2.36 25.21 0.44
CA PRO A 11 -1.26 24.28 0.66
C PRO A 11 -1.44 23.04 -0.22
N VAL A 12 -0.37 22.66 -0.92
CA VAL A 12 -0.34 21.46 -1.76
C VAL A 12 -0.60 20.24 -0.86
N PRO A 13 -1.61 19.39 -1.14
CA PRO A 13 -1.84 18.20 -0.36
C PRO A 13 -0.60 17.31 -0.31
N CYS A 14 -0.29 16.76 0.86
CA CYS A 14 0.90 15.95 1.08
C CYS A 14 0.53 14.57 1.61
N GLN A 15 1.16 13.52 1.07
CA GLN A 15 0.96 12.15 1.52
C GLN A 15 2.28 11.47 1.85
N LEU A 16 2.31 10.72 2.96
CA LEU A 16 3.36 9.75 3.24
C LEU A 16 2.91 8.39 2.68
N VAL A 17 3.58 7.95 1.63
CA VAL A 17 3.31 6.66 0.98
C VAL A 17 4.41 5.68 1.37
N THR A 18 4.07 4.54 1.94
CA THR A 18 5.03 3.49 2.27
C THR A 18 4.96 2.35 1.25
N GLY A 19 6.11 1.78 0.90
CA GLY A 19 6.17 0.75 -0.16
C GLY A 19 5.94 1.31 -1.57
N GLY A 20 6.16 2.61 -1.77
CA GLY A 20 5.85 3.30 -3.02
C GLY A 20 6.84 3.05 -4.16
N ALA A 21 7.93 2.31 -3.96
CA ALA A 21 8.79 1.83 -5.05
C ALA A 21 8.40 0.43 -5.56
N GLY A 22 7.44 -0.24 -4.90
CA GLY A 22 6.86 -1.51 -5.33
C GLY A 22 5.90 -1.35 -6.51
N PHE A 23 5.27 -2.44 -6.95
CA PHE A 23 4.36 -2.48 -8.10
C PHE A 23 3.16 -1.53 -7.92
N ILE A 24 2.26 -1.83 -6.96
CA ILE A 24 1.04 -1.03 -6.74
C ILE A 24 1.40 0.35 -6.21
N GLY A 25 2.33 0.41 -5.24
CA GLY A 25 2.76 1.67 -4.64
C GLY A 25 3.33 2.66 -5.65
N SER A 26 4.13 2.20 -6.63
CA SER A 26 4.67 3.09 -7.67
C SER A 26 3.59 3.60 -8.64
N ALA A 27 2.61 2.77 -8.97
CA ALA A 27 1.47 3.21 -9.78
C ALA A 27 0.68 4.30 -9.05
N TYR A 28 0.43 4.11 -7.75
CA TYR A 28 -0.23 5.10 -6.92
C TYR A 28 0.57 6.41 -6.78
N VAL A 29 1.88 6.34 -6.52
CA VAL A 29 2.75 7.52 -6.43
C VAL A 29 2.70 8.34 -7.72
N LEU A 30 2.78 7.68 -8.88
CA LEU A 30 2.68 8.34 -10.18
C LEU A 30 1.33 9.03 -10.37
N GLU A 31 0.23 8.40 -9.96
CA GLU A 31 -1.12 8.96 -10.03
C GLU A 31 -1.27 10.16 -9.10
N ALA A 32 -0.84 10.03 -7.84
CA ALA A 32 -0.86 11.10 -6.85
C ALA A 32 -0.06 12.33 -7.33
N ARG A 33 1.13 12.12 -7.94
CA ARG A 33 1.91 13.22 -8.52
C ARG A 33 1.22 13.87 -9.71
N ARG A 34 0.55 13.11 -10.59
CA ARG A 34 -0.28 13.67 -11.67
C ARG A 34 -1.43 14.52 -11.15
N ALA A 35 -2.01 14.13 -10.01
CA ALA A 35 -3.05 14.89 -9.32
C ALA A 35 -2.51 16.11 -8.53
N GLY A 36 -1.19 16.40 -8.58
CA GLY A 36 -0.58 17.53 -7.88
C GLY A 36 -0.34 17.31 -6.38
N ILE A 37 -0.46 16.07 -5.90
CA ILE A 37 -0.21 15.72 -4.48
C ILE A 37 1.29 15.55 -4.25
N ARG A 38 1.84 16.23 -3.25
CA ARG A 38 3.22 16.01 -2.80
C ARG A 38 3.33 14.64 -2.14
N VAL A 39 4.34 13.85 -2.51
CA VAL A 39 4.53 12.49 -2.01
C VAL A 39 5.88 12.33 -1.32
N ILE A 40 5.84 11.95 -0.06
CA ILE A 40 6.99 11.44 0.69
C ILE A 40 6.90 9.92 0.60
N ASN A 41 7.80 9.31 -0.15
CA ASN A 41 7.78 7.88 -0.43
C ASN A 41 8.81 7.16 0.44
N LEU A 42 8.36 6.44 1.47
CA LEU A 42 9.20 5.62 2.34
C LEU A 42 9.20 4.18 1.83
N ASP A 43 10.35 3.69 1.38
CA ASP A 43 10.49 2.32 0.89
C ASP A 43 11.79 1.68 1.40
N LYS A 44 11.72 0.44 1.84
CA LYS A 44 12.89 -0.33 2.30
C LYS A 44 13.79 -0.73 1.14
N LEU A 45 13.29 -0.69 -0.09
CA LEU A 45 13.96 -1.11 -1.32
C LEU A 45 14.46 -2.56 -1.21
N THR A 46 13.54 -3.46 -0.87
CA THR A 46 13.77 -4.90 -0.93
C THR A 46 13.74 -5.37 -2.39
N TYR A 47 13.75 -6.67 -2.63
CA TYR A 47 13.74 -7.24 -3.98
C TYR A 47 12.58 -6.75 -4.88
N ALA A 48 11.44 -6.39 -4.29
CA ALA A 48 10.24 -5.91 -5.02
C ALA A 48 10.17 -4.37 -5.12
N GLY A 49 10.98 -3.66 -4.34
CA GLY A 49 11.06 -2.19 -4.35
C GLY A 49 12.11 -1.72 -5.37
N ASN A 50 11.66 -1.29 -6.54
CA ASN A 50 12.55 -0.84 -7.63
C ASN A 50 12.40 0.67 -7.88
N PRO A 51 13.42 1.50 -7.53
CA PRO A 51 13.39 2.93 -7.79
C PRO A 51 13.20 3.30 -9.27
N ALA A 52 13.59 2.43 -10.21
CA ALA A 52 13.40 2.65 -11.64
C ALA A 52 11.90 2.75 -12.03
N ASN A 53 10.99 2.20 -11.22
CA ASN A 53 9.54 2.35 -11.41
C ASN A 53 9.10 3.82 -11.35
N LEU A 54 9.88 4.67 -10.70
CA LEU A 54 9.62 6.10 -10.47
C LEU A 54 10.60 7.02 -11.22
N SER A 55 11.32 6.50 -12.23
CA SER A 55 12.33 7.26 -12.98
C SER A 55 11.77 8.52 -13.65
N SER A 56 10.49 8.52 -14.03
CA SER A 56 9.82 9.71 -14.58
C SER A 56 9.63 10.86 -13.59
N LEU A 57 9.81 10.61 -12.28
CA LEU A 57 9.79 11.61 -11.21
C LEU A 57 11.19 12.06 -10.79
N ALA A 58 12.23 11.70 -11.57
CA ALA A 58 13.58 12.15 -11.28
C ALA A 58 13.66 13.69 -11.37
N GLY A 59 14.07 14.35 -10.28
CA GLY A 59 14.13 15.79 -10.20
C GLY A 59 12.79 16.50 -9.87
N ASP A 60 11.71 15.76 -9.67
CA ASP A 60 10.45 16.34 -9.21
C ASP A 60 10.59 16.77 -7.73
N PRO A 61 10.49 18.10 -7.40
CA PRO A 61 10.67 18.59 -6.04
C PRO A 61 9.58 18.14 -5.06
N ASP A 62 8.43 17.71 -5.58
CA ASP A 62 7.30 17.22 -4.81
C ASP A 62 7.25 15.70 -4.66
N HIS A 63 8.30 15.00 -5.12
CA HIS A 63 8.48 13.58 -4.87
C HIS A 63 9.81 13.34 -4.14
N ILE A 64 9.74 12.90 -2.89
CA ILE A 64 10.91 12.60 -2.05
C ILE A 64 10.93 11.10 -1.77
N LEU A 65 11.90 10.38 -2.36
CA LEU A 65 12.14 8.97 -2.05
C LEU A 65 13.09 8.86 -0.85
N VAL A 66 12.63 8.22 0.20
CA VAL A 66 13.38 7.94 1.42
C VAL A 66 13.56 6.42 1.55
N ARG A 67 14.81 5.97 1.60
CA ARG A 67 15.10 4.56 1.88
C ARG A 67 15.00 4.28 3.37
N GLY A 68 14.03 3.44 3.79
CA GLY A 68 13.85 3.10 5.19
C GLY A 68 12.75 2.08 5.42
N ASP A 69 12.74 1.54 6.62
CA ASP A 69 11.77 0.53 7.08
C ASP A 69 10.63 1.22 7.86
N ILE A 70 9.39 0.79 7.65
CA ILE A 70 8.22 1.28 8.41
C ILE A 70 8.30 0.95 9.91
N GLY A 71 9.10 -0.05 10.29
CA GLY A 71 9.41 -0.38 11.67
C GLY A 71 10.43 0.56 12.34
N ASN A 72 11.09 1.44 11.58
CA ASN A 72 11.99 2.45 12.14
C ASN A 72 11.17 3.66 12.63
N GLU A 73 10.80 3.62 13.91
CA GLU A 73 9.93 4.62 14.53
C GLU A 73 10.52 6.04 14.52
N GLU A 74 11.83 6.17 14.70
CA GLU A 74 12.50 7.47 14.69
C GLU A 74 12.44 8.12 13.30
N LEU A 75 12.68 7.33 12.25
CA LEU A 75 12.58 7.80 10.86
C LEU A 75 11.14 8.18 10.51
N VAL A 76 10.17 7.33 10.86
CA VAL A 76 8.74 7.62 10.60
C VAL A 76 8.31 8.88 11.34
N ALA A 77 8.66 9.03 12.62
CA ALA A 77 8.35 10.23 13.41
C ALA A 77 8.97 11.49 12.79
N PHE A 78 10.23 11.41 12.35
CA PHE A 78 10.89 12.51 11.65
C PHE A 78 10.14 12.92 10.39
N LEU A 79 9.76 11.95 9.53
CA LEU A 79 9.05 12.24 8.27
C LEU A 79 7.69 12.88 8.52
N LEU A 80 6.93 12.39 9.51
CA LEU A 80 5.63 12.94 9.88
C LEU A 80 5.78 14.38 10.41
N GLN A 81 6.79 14.67 11.23
CA GLN A 81 7.04 16.01 11.77
C GLN A 81 7.52 16.98 10.69
N ALA A 82 8.46 16.56 9.86
CA ALA A 82 9.10 17.40 8.83
C ALA A 82 8.13 17.78 7.70
N HIS A 83 7.22 16.85 7.34
CA HIS A 83 6.37 17.02 6.15
C HIS A 83 4.89 17.21 6.46
N THR A 84 4.45 16.91 7.70
CA THR A 84 3.07 17.02 8.16
C THR A 84 2.03 16.57 7.12
N PRO A 85 2.04 15.28 6.70
CA PRO A 85 1.18 14.78 5.64
C PRO A 85 -0.31 14.85 6.03
N ASP A 86 -1.17 14.96 5.02
CA ASP A 86 -2.63 14.95 5.18
C ASP A 86 -3.17 13.51 5.20
N ALA A 87 -2.39 12.56 4.66
CA ALA A 87 -2.69 11.13 4.75
C ALA A 87 -1.41 10.29 4.80
N VAL A 88 -1.54 9.10 5.38
CA VAL A 88 -0.56 8.02 5.28
C VAL A 88 -1.21 6.88 4.49
N VAL A 89 -0.55 6.43 3.40
CA VAL A 89 -1.01 5.33 2.56
C VAL A 89 -0.01 4.19 2.65
N ASN A 90 -0.40 3.10 3.31
CA ASN A 90 0.49 2.00 3.62
C ASN A 90 0.37 0.85 2.62
N PHE A 91 1.31 0.78 1.66
CA PHE A 91 1.51 -0.37 0.76
C PHE A 91 2.65 -1.28 1.23
N ALA A 92 3.48 -0.85 2.17
CA ALA A 92 4.65 -1.62 2.61
C ALA A 92 4.23 -2.97 3.20
N ALA A 93 4.63 -4.05 2.53
CA ALA A 93 4.36 -5.41 2.94
C ALA A 93 5.30 -6.40 2.23
N GLU A 94 5.59 -7.53 2.88
CA GLU A 94 5.98 -8.75 2.18
C GLU A 94 4.73 -9.39 1.56
N SER A 95 4.78 -9.78 0.26
CA SER A 95 3.56 -10.12 -0.50
C SER A 95 3.65 -11.39 -1.35
N HIS A 96 4.76 -12.15 -1.29
CA HIS A 96 4.93 -13.36 -2.09
C HIS A 96 4.53 -14.60 -1.29
N VAL A 97 3.42 -15.24 -1.66
CA VAL A 97 2.86 -16.38 -0.92
C VAL A 97 3.88 -17.52 -0.75
N ASP A 98 4.57 -17.96 -1.83
CA ASP A 98 5.53 -19.06 -1.73
C ASP A 98 6.71 -18.74 -0.80
N ARG A 99 7.17 -17.48 -0.79
CA ARG A 99 8.19 -17.02 0.17
C ARG A 99 7.68 -17.06 1.61
N SER A 100 6.38 -16.80 1.84
CA SER A 100 5.80 -16.89 3.18
C SER A 100 5.77 -18.30 3.75
N ILE A 101 5.75 -19.30 2.87
CA ILE A 101 5.82 -20.73 3.26
C ILE A 101 7.23 -21.09 3.70
N VAL A 102 8.25 -20.49 3.06
CA VAL A 102 9.67 -20.76 3.35
C VAL A 102 10.16 -19.96 4.56
N ASP A 103 9.80 -18.68 4.64
CA ASP A 103 10.20 -17.78 5.75
C ASP A 103 8.98 -16.97 6.24
N PRO A 104 8.10 -17.57 7.05
CA PRO A 104 6.94 -16.87 7.61
C PRO A 104 7.31 -15.71 8.54
N ASP A 105 8.48 -15.77 9.19
CA ASP A 105 8.93 -14.76 10.15
C ASP A 105 9.16 -13.40 9.50
N ALA A 106 9.65 -13.35 8.27
CA ALA A 106 9.81 -12.11 7.53
C ALA A 106 8.45 -11.39 7.34
N PHE A 107 7.38 -12.17 7.08
CA PHE A 107 6.02 -11.66 6.94
C PHE A 107 5.44 -11.14 8.26
N VAL A 108 5.66 -11.86 9.35
CA VAL A 108 5.26 -11.40 10.69
C VAL A 108 5.99 -10.10 11.04
N ARG A 109 7.30 -10.05 10.84
CA ARG A 109 8.10 -8.84 11.10
C ARG A 109 7.64 -7.63 10.31
N THR A 110 7.47 -7.77 9.00
CA THR A 110 7.11 -6.65 8.14
C THR A 110 5.62 -6.30 8.24
N ASN A 111 4.75 -7.29 8.01
CA ASN A 111 3.32 -7.02 7.87
C ASN A 111 2.65 -6.76 9.23
N VAL A 112 3.05 -7.45 10.28
CA VAL A 112 2.41 -7.30 11.59
C VAL A 112 3.15 -6.29 12.45
N LEU A 113 4.41 -6.57 12.80
CA LEU A 113 5.19 -5.70 13.69
C LEU A 113 5.49 -4.35 13.06
N GLY A 114 5.89 -4.33 11.78
CA GLY A 114 6.13 -3.09 11.05
C GLY A 114 4.88 -2.20 10.97
N THR A 115 3.72 -2.79 10.63
CA THR A 115 2.44 -2.05 10.62
C THR A 115 2.06 -1.56 12.02
N ALA A 116 2.25 -2.37 13.07
CA ALA A 116 1.97 -1.96 14.45
C ALA A 116 2.87 -0.79 14.90
N SER A 117 4.15 -0.81 14.53
CA SER A 117 5.09 0.30 14.79
C SER A 117 4.68 1.56 14.06
N LEU A 118 4.36 1.45 12.75
CA LEU A 118 3.87 2.58 11.95
C LEU A 118 2.60 3.19 12.58
N LEU A 119 1.63 2.37 12.93
CA LEU A 119 0.37 2.80 13.56
C LEU A 119 0.62 3.54 14.89
N ARG A 120 1.54 3.04 15.72
CA ARG A 120 1.89 3.66 17.01
C ARG A 120 2.43 5.06 16.81
N VAL A 121 3.41 5.23 15.92
CA VAL A 121 4.03 6.53 15.64
C VAL A 121 3.02 7.49 15.00
N VAL A 122 2.25 7.02 14.03
CA VAL A 122 1.20 7.84 13.38
C VAL A 122 0.15 8.29 14.40
N LYS A 123 -0.31 7.41 15.27
CA LYS A 123 -1.29 7.73 16.34
C LYS A 123 -0.75 8.82 17.27
N ASP A 124 0.50 8.69 17.74
CA ASP A 124 1.07 9.66 18.69
C ASP A 124 1.27 11.03 18.02
N TRP A 125 1.74 11.05 16.78
CA TRP A 125 1.86 12.27 15.99
C TRP A 125 0.49 12.90 15.68
N TRP A 126 -0.51 12.10 15.23
CA TRP A 126 -1.86 12.57 14.91
C TRP A 126 -2.54 13.22 16.11
N ARG A 127 -2.38 12.66 17.31
CA ARG A 127 -2.92 13.24 18.56
C ARG A 127 -2.35 14.59 18.90
N ALA A 128 -1.15 14.89 18.45
CA ALA A 128 -0.49 16.18 18.65
C ALA A 128 -0.85 17.23 17.58
N LEU A 129 -1.61 16.85 16.54
CA LEU A 129 -2.04 17.79 15.49
C LEU A 129 -3.09 18.76 16.01
N PRO A 130 -3.14 19.99 15.43
CA PRO A 130 -4.28 20.87 15.61
C PRO A 130 -5.58 20.20 15.17
N ALA A 131 -6.69 20.43 15.87
CA ALA A 131 -7.97 19.76 15.65
C ALA A 131 -8.42 19.75 14.18
N HIS A 132 -8.33 20.91 13.50
CA HIS A 132 -8.73 21.04 12.10
C HIS A 132 -7.93 20.18 11.11
N ARG A 133 -6.69 19.78 11.47
CA ARG A 133 -5.87 18.85 10.69
C ARG A 133 -6.14 17.40 11.09
N ALA A 134 -6.26 17.15 12.39
CA ALA A 134 -6.55 15.81 12.91
C ALA A 134 -7.88 15.24 12.36
N GLU A 135 -8.91 16.08 12.20
CA GLU A 135 -10.22 15.70 11.63
C GLU A 135 -10.13 15.27 10.16
N LYS A 136 -9.23 15.89 9.40
CA LYS A 136 -9.05 15.64 7.96
C LYS A 136 -8.07 14.52 7.67
N PHE A 137 -7.18 14.22 8.61
CA PHE A 137 -6.17 13.18 8.43
C PHE A 137 -6.79 11.81 8.18
N ARG A 138 -6.15 11.00 7.33
CA ARG A 138 -6.52 9.61 7.07
C ARG A 138 -5.29 8.71 7.08
N PHE A 139 -5.43 7.54 7.69
CA PHE A 139 -4.50 6.44 7.56
C PHE A 139 -5.15 5.34 6.73
N LEU A 140 -4.67 5.11 5.52
CA LEU A 140 -5.17 4.06 4.66
C LEU A 140 -4.21 2.87 4.64
N HIS A 141 -4.74 1.68 4.93
CA HIS A 141 -4.02 0.41 4.86
C HIS A 141 -4.51 -0.41 3.68
N VAL A 142 -3.60 -0.73 2.76
CA VAL A 142 -3.91 -1.57 1.61
C VAL A 142 -3.68 -3.03 1.96
N SER A 143 -4.75 -3.83 1.93
CA SER A 143 -4.75 -5.26 2.23
C SER A 143 -5.13 -6.08 0.99
N THR A 144 -5.59 -7.30 1.18
CA THR A 144 -5.88 -8.28 0.14
C THR A 144 -7.16 -9.05 0.44
N ASP A 145 -7.86 -9.50 -0.59
CA ASP A 145 -8.99 -10.41 -0.50
C ASP A 145 -8.60 -11.80 0.04
N GLU A 146 -7.31 -12.17 -0.02
CA GLU A 146 -6.83 -13.45 0.51
C GLU A 146 -7.04 -13.61 2.03
N VAL A 147 -7.34 -12.51 2.75
CA VAL A 147 -7.73 -12.58 4.17
C VAL A 147 -9.06 -13.29 4.39
N TYR A 148 -9.94 -13.31 3.38
CA TYR A 148 -11.24 -13.99 3.43
C TYR A 148 -11.14 -15.50 3.15
N GLY A 149 -10.02 -15.98 2.63
CA GLY A 149 -9.78 -17.38 2.33
C GLY A 149 -10.04 -17.75 0.86
N ALA A 150 -10.75 -18.82 0.62
CA ALA A 150 -11.02 -19.34 -0.72
C ALA A 150 -12.50 -19.70 -0.89
N LEU A 151 -13.08 -19.32 -2.03
CA LEU A 151 -14.44 -19.69 -2.42
C LEU A 151 -14.48 -21.07 -3.06
N GLN A 152 -15.54 -21.83 -2.78
CA GLN A 152 -15.88 -23.04 -3.51
C GLN A 152 -16.78 -22.71 -4.71
N PRO A 153 -16.86 -23.59 -5.74
CA PRO A 153 -17.81 -23.39 -6.82
C PRO A 153 -19.24 -23.22 -6.31
N GLY A 154 -19.86 -22.09 -6.62
CA GLY A 154 -21.23 -21.76 -6.18
C GLY A 154 -21.30 -20.91 -4.92
N ASP A 155 -20.21 -20.64 -4.23
CA ASP A 155 -20.21 -19.69 -3.12
C ASP A 155 -20.46 -18.25 -3.63
N PRO A 156 -21.13 -17.42 -2.82
CA PRO A 156 -21.26 -15.99 -3.13
C PRO A 156 -19.90 -15.28 -3.08
N ALA A 157 -19.81 -14.17 -3.80
CA ALA A 157 -18.60 -13.32 -3.75
C ALA A 157 -18.35 -12.81 -2.31
N PHE A 158 -17.09 -12.53 -2.00
CA PHE A 158 -16.72 -11.85 -0.75
C PHE A 158 -17.37 -10.48 -0.65
N THR A 159 -17.69 -10.09 0.57
CA THR A 159 -18.16 -8.75 0.95
C THR A 159 -17.38 -8.27 2.17
N GLU A 160 -17.54 -7.01 2.53
CA GLU A 160 -16.93 -6.42 3.73
C GLU A 160 -17.41 -7.09 5.04
N ALA A 161 -18.53 -7.82 5.00
CA ALA A 161 -19.06 -8.58 6.13
C ALA A 161 -18.57 -10.05 6.18
N THR A 162 -17.81 -10.49 5.16
CA THR A 162 -17.29 -11.87 5.12
C THR A 162 -16.26 -12.07 6.24
N PRO A 163 -16.39 -13.12 7.07
CA PRO A 163 -15.40 -13.42 8.10
C PRO A 163 -14.02 -13.74 7.51
N TYR A 164 -12.96 -13.30 8.18
CA TYR A 164 -11.59 -13.65 7.80
C TYR A 164 -11.31 -15.13 8.03
N SER A 165 -10.73 -15.78 7.02
CA SER A 165 -10.34 -17.20 7.03
C SER A 165 -9.05 -17.41 6.22
N PRO A 166 -7.92 -16.75 6.58
CA PRO A 166 -6.69 -16.79 5.80
C PRO A 166 -6.06 -18.20 5.78
N ASN A 167 -5.56 -18.62 4.59
CA ASN A 167 -5.07 -19.97 4.36
C ASN A 167 -3.54 -20.06 4.11
N SER A 168 -2.81 -18.96 4.19
CA SER A 168 -1.36 -18.92 4.02
C SER A 168 -0.70 -18.05 5.10
N PRO A 169 0.62 -18.20 5.38
CA PRO A 169 1.31 -17.29 6.30
C PRO A 169 1.25 -15.83 5.84
N TYR A 170 1.29 -15.58 4.52
CA TYR A 170 1.08 -14.24 3.96
C TYR A 170 -0.30 -13.69 4.31
N SER A 171 -1.37 -14.40 3.93
CA SER A 171 -2.75 -13.92 4.18
C SER A 171 -3.05 -13.81 5.68
N ALA A 172 -2.50 -14.72 6.51
CA ALA A 172 -2.60 -14.62 7.97
C ALA A 172 -1.90 -13.38 8.52
N SER A 173 -0.72 -13.03 7.99
CA SER A 173 -0.01 -11.81 8.40
C SER A 173 -0.75 -10.53 7.97
N LYS A 174 -1.41 -10.55 6.80
CA LYS A 174 -2.25 -9.44 6.34
C LYS A 174 -3.52 -9.31 7.18
N ALA A 175 -4.20 -10.42 7.48
CA ALA A 175 -5.35 -10.43 8.39
C ALA A 175 -4.99 -9.88 9.78
N ALA A 176 -3.82 -10.26 10.31
CA ALA A 176 -3.33 -9.73 11.58
C ALA A 176 -3.08 -8.21 11.52
N SER A 177 -2.48 -7.69 10.43
CA SER A 177 -2.29 -6.24 10.26
C SER A 177 -3.62 -5.50 10.12
N ASP A 178 -4.60 -6.06 9.41
CA ASP A 178 -5.95 -5.49 9.28
C ASP A 178 -6.64 -5.37 10.65
N HIS A 179 -6.53 -6.41 11.48
CA HIS A 179 -7.04 -6.37 12.85
C HIS A 179 -6.30 -5.35 13.72
N MET A 180 -5.00 -5.15 13.54
CA MET A 180 -4.25 -4.08 14.23
C MET A 180 -4.75 -2.70 13.81
N VAL A 181 -4.95 -2.46 12.51
CA VAL A 181 -5.50 -1.20 11.99
C VAL A 181 -6.86 -0.92 12.61
N ARG A 182 -7.77 -1.91 12.59
CA ARG A 182 -9.08 -1.80 13.23
C ARG A 182 -8.99 -1.54 14.73
N ALA A 183 -8.12 -2.25 15.44
CA ALA A 183 -7.93 -2.08 16.88
C ALA A 183 -7.45 -0.66 17.24
N PHE A 184 -6.59 -0.05 16.41
CA PHE A 184 -6.15 1.32 16.61
C PHE A 184 -7.27 2.34 16.42
N HIS A 185 -8.21 2.08 15.50
CA HIS A 185 -9.42 2.87 15.39
C HIS A 185 -10.30 2.75 16.64
N GLU A 186 -10.69 1.54 17.01
CA GLU A 186 -11.60 1.28 18.11
C GLU A 186 -11.05 1.74 19.47
N THR A 187 -9.75 1.56 19.69
CA THR A 187 -9.13 1.87 20.99
C THR A 187 -8.71 3.33 21.10
N TYR A 188 -8.22 3.92 20.02
CA TYR A 188 -7.57 5.23 20.07
C TYR A 188 -8.28 6.31 19.23
N GLY A 189 -9.27 5.92 18.42
CA GLY A 189 -10.00 6.83 17.53
C GLY A 189 -9.22 7.26 16.30
N LEU A 190 -8.09 6.59 15.96
CA LEU A 190 -7.31 6.92 14.77
C LEU A 190 -8.20 6.81 13.53
N PRO A 191 -8.28 7.84 12.65
CA PRO A 191 -9.10 7.79 11.44
C PRO A 191 -8.45 6.90 10.39
N VAL A 192 -8.83 5.61 10.39
CA VAL A 192 -8.29 4.59 9.50
C VAL A 192 -9.26 4.24 8.38
N LEU A 193 -8.70 3.88 7.24
CA LEU A 193 -9.37 3.28 6.09
C LEU A 193 -8.64 1.98 5.76
N LEU A 194 -9.38 0.97 5.34
CA LEU A 194 -8.83 -0.34 4.98
C LEU A 194 -9.45 -0.81 3.68
N THR A 195 -8.63 -1.29 2.75
CA THR A 195 -9.07 -1.83 1.47
C THR A 195 -8.53 -3.24 1.26
N ASN A 196 -9.38 -4.15 0.76
CA ASN A 196 -9.02 -5.52 0.43
C ASN A 196 -9.18 -5.70 -1.09
N CYS A 197 -8.07 -5.66 -1.81
CA CYS A 197 -8.08 -5.78 -3.27
C CYS A 197 -7.92 -7.23 -3.71
N SER A 198 -8.47 -7.56 -4.89
CA SER A 198 -8.20 -8.80 -5.60
C SER A 198 -6.81 -8.79 -6.28
N ASN A 199 -6.48 -9.81 -7.08
CA ASN A 199 -5.17 -9.90 -7.72
C ASN A 199 -4.93 -8.75 -8.69
N ASN A 200 -3.91 -7.95 -8.44
CA ASN A 200 -3.54 -6.85 -9.33
C ASN A 200 -2.65 -7.31 -10.48
N TYR A 201 -2.80 -6.66 -11.64
CA TYR A 201 -1.92 -6.80 -12.79
C TYR A 201 -1.67 -5.44 -13.46
N GLY A 202 -0.59 -5.34 -14.24
CA GLY A 202 -0.29 -4.13 -14.98
C GLY A 202 1.20 -3.80 -15.09
N PRO A 203 1.53 -2.61 -15.64
CA PRO A 203 2.91 -2.15 -15.79
C PRO A 203 3.68 -2.14 -14.47
N ARG A 204 4.99 -2.46 -14.51
CA ARG A 204 5.90 -2.48 -13.37
C ARG A 204 5.67 -3.63 -12.37
N GLN A 205 4.78 -4.58 -12.66
CA GLN A 205 4.63 -5.77 -11.84
C GLN A 205 5.91 -6.62 -11.91
N PHE A 206 6.41 -7.04 -10.72
CA PHE A 206 7.64 -7.82 -10.63
C PHE A 206 7.47 -9.21 -11.30
N PRO A 207 8.45 -9.69 -12.10
CA PRO A 207 8.30 -10.85 -12.97
C PRO A 207 8.31 -12.21 -12.26
N GLU A 208 8.14 -12.26 -10.95
CA GLU A 208 7.84 -13.48 -10.20
C GLU A 208 6.33 -13.81 -10.17
N LYS A 209 5.48 -12.84 -10.51
CA LYS A 209 4.01 -13.01 -10.52
C LYS A 209 3.55 -13.60 -11.84
N LEU A 210 2.39 -14.28 -11.80
CA LEU A 210 1.87 -15.10 -12.90
C LEU A 210 1.89 -14.37 -14.26
N ILE A 211 1.25 -13.22 -14.37
CA ILE A 211 1.07 -12.53 -15.66
C ILE A 211 2.40 -12.09 -16.27
N PRO A 212 3.27 -11.31 -15.58
CA PRO A 212 4.55 -10.90 -16.18
C PRO A 212 5.49 -12.08 -16.41
N LEU A 213 5.48 -13.12 -15.56
CA LEU A 213 6.28 -14.33 -15.77
C LEU A 213 5.88 -15.06 -17.04
N MET A 214 4.55 -15.24 -17.27
CA MET A 214 4.05 -15.89 -18.47
C MET A 214 4.40 -15.11 -19.74
N ILE A 215 4.27 -13.77 -19.70
CA ILE A 215 4.64 -12.90 -20.82
C ILE A 215 6.13 -13.04 -21.16
N LEU A 216 7.02 -12.94 -20.16
CA LEU A 216 8.47 -13.04 -20.37
C LEU A 216 8.86 -14.41 -20.89
N ASN A 217 8.35 -15.49 -20.29
CA ASN A 217 8.65 -16.84 -20.76
C ASN A 217 8.16 -17.07 -22.19
N ALA A 218 6.96 -16.57 -22.54
CA ALA A 218 6.45 -16.68 -23.90
C ALA A 218 7.31 -15.95 -24.92
N LEU A 219 7.76 -14.73 -24.60
CA LEU A 219 8.65 -13.92 -25.45
C LEU A 219 10.03 -14.56 -25.64
N GLU A 220 10.53 -15.29 -24.63
CA GLU A 220 11.82 -15.97 -24.66
C GLU A 220 11.71 -17.43 -25.17
N GLY A 221 10.52 -17.89 -25.57
CA GLY A 221 10.30 -19.27 -26.02
C GLY A 221 10.49 -20.32 -24.92
N LYS A 222 10.41 -19.92 -23.65
CA LYS A 222 10.51 -20.81 -22.48
C LYS A 222 9.18 -21.49 -22.16
N PRO A 223 9.19 -22.65 -21.49
CA PRO A 223 7.97 -23.30 -21.01
C PRO A 223 7.16 -22.37 -20.09
N LEU A 224 5.84 -22.40 -20.23
CA LEU A 224 4.92 -21.69 -19.36
C LEU A 224 4.57 -22.55 -18.14
N PRO A 225 4.95 -22.17 -16.92
CA PRO A 225 4.67 -22.95 -15.73
C PRO A 225 3.17 -22.93 -15.41
N VAL A 226 2.57 -24.10 -15.23
CA VAL A 226 1.17 -24.26 -14.83
C VAL A 226 1.12 -24.92 -13.46
N TYR A 227 0.53 -24.23 -12.49
CA TYR A 227 0.36 -24.79 -11.15
C TYR A 227 -0.80 -25.81 -11.14
N GLY A 228 -0.52 -27.03 -10.64
CA GLY A 228 -1.49 -28.11 -10.57
C GLY A 228 -2.07 -28.46 -11.96
N LYS A 229 -3.40 -28.39 -12.10
CA LYS A 229 -4.11 -28.64 -13.37
C LYS A 229 -4.49 -27.36 -14.11
N GLY A 230 -4.05 -26.19 -13.64
CA GLY A 230 -4.41 -24.89 -14.23
C GLY A 230 -5.88 -24.50 -14.02
N ALA A 231 -6.57 -25.11 -13.07
CA ALA A 231 -7.99 -24.86 -12.81
C ALA A 231 -8.26 -23.72 -11.80
N ASN A 232 -7.23 -23.02 -11.36
CA ASN A 232 -7.37 -21.91 -10.42
C ASN A 232 -8.09 -20.73 -11.09
N ILE A 233 -9.16 -20.27 -10.45
CA ILE A 233 -9.90 -19.06 -10.84
C ILE A 233 -9.38 -17.90 -9.99
N ARG A 234 -9.17 -16.74 -10.61
CA ARG A 234 -8.76 -15.49 -9.95
C ARG A 234 -9.56 -14.33 -10.50
N ASP A 235 -9.87 -13.39 -9.63
CA ASP A 235 -10.35 -12.09 -10.02
C ASP A 235 -9.16 -11.16 -10.27
N TRP A 236 -9.19 -10.40 -11.36
CA TRP A 236 -8.07 -9.58 -11.82
C TRP A 236 -8.47 -8.11 -11.89
N LEU A 237 -7.71 -7.28 -11.18
CA LEU A 237 -7.89 -5.83 -11.12
C LEU A 237 -6.70 -5.12 -11.77
N HIS A 238 -6.94 -4.28 -12.76
CA HIS A 238 -5.86 -3.48 -13.32
C HIS A 238 -5.34 -2.48 -12.28
N VAL A 239 -4.02 -2.32 -12.21
CA VAL A 239 -3.38 -1.54 -11.15
C VAL A 239 -3.79 -0.07 -11.14
N GLU A 240 -4.09 0.52 -12.30
CA GLU A 240 -4.55 1.91 -12.40
C GLU A 240 -5.99 2.06 -11.86
N ASP A 241 -6.87 1.10 -12.12
CA ASP A 241 -8.23 1.08 -11.55
C ASP A 241 -8.18 0.94 -10.02
N HIS A 242 -7.27 0.09 -9.51
CA HIS A 242 -7.05 -0.01 -8.07
C HIS A 242 -6.55 1.31 -7.47
N CYS A 243 -5.57 1.97 -8.10
CA CYS A 243 -5.06 3.25 -7.63
C CYS A 243 -6.15 4.34 -7.64
N ALA A 244 -7.00 4.37 -8.68
CA ALA A 244 -8.14 5.28 -8.75
C ALA A 244 -9.15 5.02 -7.61
N ALA A 245 -9.43 3.74 -7.31
CA ALA A 245 -10.29 3.38 -6.19
C ALA A 245 -9.69 3.81 -4.83
N ILE A 246 -8.38 3.62 -4.62
CA ILE A 246 -7.67 4.08 -3.41
C ILE A 246 -7.78 5.61 -3.27
N ALA A 247 -7.55 6.36 -4.35
CA ALA A 247 -7.67 7.81 -4.36
C ALA A 247 -9.09 8.23 -3.96
N ARG A 248 -10.12 7.54 -4.49
CA ARG A 248 -11.52 7.81 -4.17
C ARG A 248 -11.89 7.51 -2.72
N VAL A 249 -11.29 6.47 -2.13
CA VAL A 249 -11.50 6.12 -0.71
C VAL A 249 -10.91 7.17 0.23
N LEU A 250 -9.85 7.88 -0.20
CA LEU A 250 -9.20 8.93 0.59
C LEU A 250 -9.94 10.29 0.57
N GLU A 251 -10.81 10.54 -0.40
CA GLU A 251 -11.66 11.74 -0.49
C GLU A 251 -12.75 11.74 0.58
#